data_06e47f230b89bf9f9db1c13042053dcb
#
_entry.id   06e47f230b89bf9f9db1c13042053dcb
#
_cell.length_a   1.000
_cell.length_b   1.000
_cell.length_c   1.000
_cell.angle_alpha   90.00
_cell.angle_beta   90.00
_cell.angle_gamma   90.00
#
_symmetry.space_group_name_H-M   'P 1'
#
loop_
_entity.id
_entity.type
_entity.pdbx_description
1 polymer ?
#
loop_
_entity_poly.entity_id
_entity_poly.type
_entity_poly.pdbx_seq_one_letter_code
_entity_poly.pdbx_strand_id
1 'polypeptide(L)'
;MVRIEAVYDGNLRCSATHIPSGQTLVTDAPVDNMGKGQSFSPTDLLATSMLNCMMTIIAIAADSRELDVSGMSGSVEKHMASGPRRVSKLSLIHI
;
A
#
# COMPACT_ATOMS: atom_id res chain seq x y z
N MET A 1 -6.12 -16.89 -10.75
CA MET A 1 -6.82 -15.69 -10.26
C MET A 1 -6.71 -15.63 -8.74
N VAL A 2 -6.38 -14.46 -8.21
CA VAL A 2 -6.31 -14.24 -6.76
C VAL A 2 -7.60 -13.56 -6.30
N ARG A 3 -8.21 -14.09 -5.24
CA ARG A 3 -9.44 -13.54 -4.69
C ARG A 3 -9.15 -12.86 -3.36
N ILE A 4 -9.70 -11.67 -3.20
CA ILE A 4 -9.64 -10.88 -1.98
C ILE A 4 -11.07 -10.52 -1.62
N GLU A 5 -11.43 -10.72 -0.35
CA GLU A 5 -12.74 -10.37 0.16
C GLU A 5 -12.61 -9.35 1.27
N ALA A 6 -13.58 -8.46 1.38
CA ALA A 6 -13.55 -7.40 2.37
C ALA A 6 -14.91 -7.22 3.04
N VAL A 7 -14.87 -6.74 4.28
CA VAL A 7 -16.05 -6.42 5.09
C VAL A 7 -15.88 -5.01 5.62
N TYR A 8 -16.94 -4.22 5.55
CA TYR A 8 -16.98 -2.91 6.20
C TYR A 8 -17.32 -3.11 7.68
N ASP A 9 -16.38 -2.71 8.55
CA ASP A 9 -16.51 -2.94 10.00
C ASP A 9 -17.21 -1.79 10.73
N GLY A 10 -17.57 -0.71 10.04
CA GLY A 10 -18.05 0.51 10.66
C GLY A 10 -16.91 1.45 11.03
N ASN A 11 -17.23 2.64 11.45
CA ASN A 11 -16.27 3.67 11.85
C ASN A 11 -15.24 3.98 10.75
N LEU A 12 -15.64 3.87 9.48
CA LEU A 12 -14.81 4.13 8.31
C LEU A 12 -13.62 3.17 8.21
N ARG A 13 -13.81 1.93 8.66
CA ARG A 13 -12.80 0.87 8.62
C ARG A 13 -13.31 -0.33 7.82
N CYS A 14 -12.40 -0.95 7.11
CA CYS A 14 -12.66 -2.19 6.39
C CYS A 14 -11.61 -3.22 6.75
N SER A 15 -12.03 -4.48 6.79
CA SER A 15 -11.12 -5.61 6.92
C SER A 15 -11.07 -6.34 5.58
N ALA A 16 -9.89 -6.67 5.11
CA ALA A 16 -9.70 -7.41 3.86
C ALA A 16 -8.93 -8.70 4.13
N THR A 17 -9.28 -9.74 3.41
CA THR A 17 -8.66 -11.06 3.54
C THR A 17 -8.15 -11.52 2.18
N HIS A 18 -6.88 -11.88 2.14
CA HIS A 18 -6.25 -12.52 0.99
C HIS A 18 -6.59 -14.01 1.07
N ILE A 19 -7.54 -14.47 0.25
CA ILE A 19 -8.08 -15.83 0.39
C ILE A 19 -7.00 -16.91 0.26
N PRO A 20 -6.05 -16.84 -0.71
CA PRO A 20 -5.06 -17.90 -0.82
C PRO A 20 -4.18 -18.11 0.42
N SER A 21 -3.84 -17.02 1.14
CA SER A 21 -2.94 -17.12 2.30
C SER A 21 -3.65 -17.02 3.64
N GLY A 22 -4.89 -16.54 3.67
CA GLY A 22 -5.60 -16.24 4.90
C GLY A 22 -5.12 -14.97 5.63
N GLN A 23 -4.17 -14.24 5.05
CA GLN A 23 -3.69 -12.99 5.65
C GLN A 23 -4.77 -11.91 5.59
N THR A 24 -4.84 -11.11 6.64
CA THR A 24 -5.82 -10.03 6.77
C THR A 24 -5.13 -8.70 6.98
N LEU A 25 -5.80 -7.63 6.57
CA LEU A 25 -5.38 -6.27 6.89
C LEU A 25 -6.62 -5.41 7.14
N VAL A 26 -6.41 -4.32 7.88
CA VAL A 26 -7.49 -3.37 8.22
C VAL A 26 -7.10 -2.01 7.65
N THR A 27 -8.03 -1.37 6.95
CA THR A 27 -7.86 0.01 6.49
C THR A 27 -8.65 0.96 7.38
N ASP A 28 -8.18 2.21 7.45
CA ASP A 28 -8.87 3.28 8.16
C ASP A 28 -8.88 4.51 7.26
N ALA A 29 -9.99 5.24 7.23
CA ALA A 29 -10.05 6.47 6.45
C ALA A 29 -9.01 7.47 7.00
N PRO A 30 -8.38 8.27 6.12
CA PRO A 30 -7.38 9.23 6.58
C PRO A 30 -8.02 10.38 7.34
N VAL A 31 -7.21 11.08 8.15
CA VAL A 31 -7.67 12.21 8.96
C VAL A 31 -8.30 13.30 8.11
N ASP A 32 -7.75 13.56 6.91
CA ASP A 32 -8.27 14.57 5.99
C ASP A 32 -9.52 14.13 5.25
N ASN A 33 -10.06 12.93 5.55
CA ASN A 33 -11.30 12.41 4.98
C ASN A 33 -12.15 11.75 6.07
N MET A 34 -12.27 12.38 7.23
CA MET A 34 -13.14 12.03 8.35
C MET A 34 -12.73 10.77 9.12
N GLY A 35 -11.62 10.16 8.77
CA GLY A 35 -11.09 8.99 9.49
C GLY A 35 -10.17 9.38 10.63
N LYS A 36 -9.69 8.38 11.36
CA LYS A 36 -8.78 8.57 12.49
C LYS A 36 -7.31 8.40 12.10
N GLY A 37 -7.03 7.89 10.91
CA GLY A 37 -5.67 7.69 10.44
C GLY A 37 -4.86 6.71 11.28
N GLN A 38 -5.50 5.72 11.89
CA GLN A 38 -4.85 4.76 12.78
C GLN A 38 -4.23 3.58 12.03
N SER A 39 -4.43 3.51 10.74
CA SER A 39 -3.86 2.49 9.86
C SER A 39 -3.79 3.06 8.45
N PHE A 40 -3.33 2.25 7.51
CA PHE A 40 -3.29 2.62 6.09
C PHE A 40 -4.70 2.93 5.59
N SER A 41 -4.87 4.04 4.89
CA SER A 41 -6.08 4.25 4.10
C SER A 41 -6.01 3.42 2.80
N PRO A 42 -7.13 3.23 2.10
CA PRO A 42 -7.09 2.56 0.79
C PRO A 42 -6.10 3.18 -0.19
N THR A 43 -6.01 4.51 -0.25
CA THR A 43 -5.04 5.19 -1.13
C THR A 43 -3.60 5.07 -0.62
N ASP A 44 -3.40 4.96 0.69
CA ASP A 44 -2.07 4.63 1.25
C ASP A 44 -1.62 3.24 0.79
N LEU A 45 -2.54 2.27 0.72
CA LEU A 45 -2.24 0.94 0.21
C LEU A 45 -1.88 0.96 -1.27
N LEU A 46 -2.51 1.82 -2.05
CA LEU A 46 -2.15 2.02 -3.45
C LEU A 46 -0.70 2.48 -3.57
N ALA A 47 -0.31 3.47 -2.77
CA ALA A 47 1.07 3.96 -2.73
C ALA A 47 2.03 2.87 -2.27
N THR A 48 1.67 2.14 -1.22
CA THR A 48 2.47 1.04 -0.68
C THR A 48 2.67 -0.05 -1.71
N SER A 49 1.62 -0.41 -2.46
CA SER A 49 1.70 -1.45 -3.48
C SER A 49 2.70 -1.09 -4.57
N MET A 50 2.74 0.17 -4.99
CA MET A 50 3.69 0.63 -5.99
C MET A 50 5.13 0.55 -5.48
N LEU A 51 5.38 1.02 -4.26
CA LEU A 51 6.71 0.96 -3.65
C LEU A 51 7.18 -0.48 -3.50
N ASN A 52 6.35 -1.34 -2.93
CA ASN A 52 6.70 -2.74 -2.69
C ASN A 52 6.93 -3.49 -4.02
N CYS A 53 6.14 -3.20 -5.04
CA CYS A 53 6.30 -3.80 -6.35
C CYS A 53 7.66 -3.45 -6.94
N MET A 54 8.05 -2.17 -6.89
CA MET A 54 9.34 -1.74 -7.43
C MET A 54 10.51 -2.35 -6.66
N MET A 55 10.42 -2.42 -5.33
CA MET A 55 11.48 -3.04 -4.53
C MET A 55 11.60 -4.53 -4.83
N THR A 56 10.46 -5.22 -5.02
CA THR A 56 10.46 -6.64 -5.38
C THR A 56 11.08 -6.87 -6.76
N ILE A 57 10.77 -6.02 -7.73
CA ILE A 57 11.35 -6.11 -9.07
C ILE A 57 12.87 -5.91 -9.03
N ILE A 58 13.34 -4.94 -8.23
CA ILE A 58 14.77 -4.71 -8.04
C ILE A 58 15.42 -5.95 -7.42
N ALA A 59 14.78 -6.55 -6.41
CA ALA A 59 15.30 -7.74 -5.77
C ALA A 59 15.40 -8.93 -6.74
N ILE A 60 14.40 -9.12 -7.58
CA ILE A 60 14.42 -10.17 -8.60
C ILE A 60 15.60 -9.96 -9.56
N ALA A 61 15.81 -8.73 -10.02
CA ALA A 61 16.93 -8.42 -10.90
C ALA A 61 18.27 -8.63 -10.19
N ALA A 62 18.37 -8.28 -8.91
CA ALA A 62 19.58 -8.48 -8.12
C ALA A 62 19.88 -9.97 -7.93
N ASP A 63 18.86 -10.79 -7.66
CA ASP A 63 19.02 -12.24 -7.50
C ASP A 63 19.58 -12.89 -8.75
N SER A 64 19.17 -12.43 -9.94
CA SER A 64 19.70 -12.96 -11.20
C SER A 64 21.18 -12.63 -11.42
N ARG A 65 21.72 -11.70 -10.64
CA ARG A 65 23.15 -11.31 -10.66
C ARG A 65 23.87 -11.71 -9.39
N GLU A 66 23.27 -12.55 -8.57
CA GLU A 66 23.82 -13.03 -7.30
C GLU A 66 24.16 -11.90 -6.33
N LEU A 67 23.39 -10.81 -6.37
CA LEU A 67 23.54 -9.68 -5.46
C LEU A 67 22.47 -9.77 -4.36
N ASP A 68 22.88 -9.61 -3.11
CA ASP A 68 21.96 -9.57 -1.96
C ASP A 68 21.60 -8.13 -1.66
N VAL A 69 20.31 -7.81 -1.75
CA VAL A 69 19.78 -6.48 -1.43
C VAL A 69 18.91 -6.50 -0.17
N SER A 70 19.04 -7.53 0.66
CA SER A 70 18.32 -7.59 1.95
C SER A 70 18.63 -6.36 2.77
N GLY A 71 17.59 -5.77 3.38
CA GLY A 71 17.72 -4.52 4.11
C GLY A 71 17.57 -3.27 3.25
N MET A 72 17.37 -3.43 1.93
CA MET A 72 17.05 -2.31 1.07
C MET A 72 15.79 -1.62 1.60
N SER A 73 15.80 -0.30 1.64
CA SER A 73 14.67 0.49 2.11
C SER A 73 14.22 1.48 1.05
N GLY A 74 12.99 1.94 1.20
CA GLY A 74 12.44 2.95 0.32
C GLY A 74 11.30 3.67 1.01
N SER A 75 10.88 4.77 0.44
CA SER A 75 9.73 5.51 0.91
C SER A 75 8.89 6.00 -0.25
N VAL A 76 7.63 6.25 0.02
CA VAL A 76 6.69 6.80 -0.96
C VAL A 76 5.88 7.90 -0.29
N GLU A 77 5.68 8.99 -1.02
CA GLU A 77 4.78 10.06 -0.61
C GLU A 77 3.55 10.05 -1.51
N LYS A 78 2.39 10.13 -0.89
CA LYS A 78 1.11 10.19 -1.58
C LYS A 78 0.61 11.62 -1.55
N HIS A 79 0.26 12.17 -2.71
CA HIS A 79 -0.31 13.50 -2.85
C HIS A 79 -1.74 13.38 -3.35
N MET A 80 -2.68 13.99 -2.64
CA MET A 80 -4.09 13.98 -2.98
C MET A 80 -4.49 15.32 -3.61
N ALA A 81 -5.44 15.26 -4.52
CA ALA A 81 -6.09 16.45 -5.08
C ALA A 81 -7.57 16.43 -4.77
N SER A 82 -8.18 17.61 -4.74
CA SER A 82 -9.62 17.76 -4.53
C SER A 82 -10.31 18.26 -5.80
N GLY A 83 -11.65 18.11 -5.83
CA GLY A 83 -12.50 18.53 -6.90
C GLY A 83 -12.44 17.72 -8.19
N PRO A 84 -12.65 16.39 -8.24
CA PRO A 84 -12.93 15.48 -7.12
C PRO A 84 -11.68 15.00 -6.38
N ARG A 85 -11.88 14.42 -5.20
CA ARG A 85 -10.80 13.84 -4.43
C ARG A 85 -10.16 12.67 -5.17
N ARG A 86 -8.84 12.71 -5.32
CA ARG A 86 -8.08 11.68 -6.06
C ARG A 86 -6.62 11.72 -5.67
N VAL A 87 -5.92 10.63 -5.94
CA VAL A 87 -4.47 10.62 -5.86
C VAL A 87 -3.94 11.44 -7.05
N SER A 88 -3.23 12.53 -6.78
CA SER A 88 -2.66 13.38 -7.82
C SER A 88 -1.23 13.00 -8.17
N LYS A 89 -0.49 12.42 -7.23
CA LYS A 89 0.94 12.12 -7.40
C LYS A 89 1.40 11.11 -6.37
N LEU A 90 2.30 10.22 -6.78
CA LEU A 90 3.08 9.36 -5.90
C LEU A 90 4.56 9.65 -6.16
N SER A 91 5.30 9.95 -5.11
CA SER A 91 6.75 10.18 -5.17
C SER A 91 7.47 9.03 -4.47
N LEU A 92 8.38 8.38 -5.19
CA LEU A 92 9.17 7.28 -4.64
C LEU A 92 10.57 7.76 -4.34
N ILE A 93 11.04 7.45 -3.14
CA ILE A 93 12.41 7.69 -2.74
C ILE A 93 13.03 6.34 -2.38
N HIS A 94 14.12 6.01 -3.06
CA HIS A 94 14.82 4.76 -2.88
C HIS A 94 16.19 5.01 -2.27
N ILE A 95 16.50 4.30 -1.20
CA ILE A 95 17.80 4.40 -0.52
C ILE A 95 18.45 3.03 -0.48
#